data_938e9c5cf85a3e63c626030ccbae2861
#
_entry.id   938e9c5cf85a3e63c626030ccbae2861
#
_cell.length_a   1.000
_cell.length_b   1.000
_cell.length_c   1.000
_cell.angle_alpha   90.00
_cell.angle_beta   90.00
_cell.angle_gamma   90.00
#
_symmetry.space_group_name_H-M   'P 1'
#
loop_
_entity.id
_entity.type
_entity.pdbx_description
1 polymer ?
#
loop_
_entity_poly.entity_id
_entity_poly.type
_entity_poly.pdbx_seq_one_letter_code
_entity_poly.pdbx_strand_id
1 'polypeptide(L)'
;IIEPISKELLKAELTEEKRLRMTNKSHNQIYIITAQDSPNIMKEIGRLREIAFRAAGGGTGQPLDIDEYDIMDNPYKQLIVWNPEAEEILGGYRYILGTDVRFDEQGAPILATAHMFNFSEKFLKEYLPTTIELGRSFVTVEYQSTRAGSKGLFALDNLWAVSYTHLRAHET
;
A
#
# COMPACT_ATOMS: atom_id res chain seq x y z
N ILE A 1 -20.15 -0.98 -0.74
CA ILE A 1 -18.97 -0.40 -0.07
C ILE A 1 -19.31 -0.24 1.41
N ILE A 2 -18.37 -0.62 2.28
CA ILE A 2 -18.54 -0.48 3.74
C ILE A 2 -18.59 0.99 4.14
N GLU A 3 -19.08 1.26 5.36
CA GLU A 3 -19.04 2.59 5.95
C GLU A 3 -17.59 3.00 6.28
N PRO A 4 -17.28 4.31 6.27
CA PRO A 4 -15.95 4.78 6.68
C PRO A 4 -15.60 4.31 8.10
N ILE A 5 -14.37 3.88 8.29
CA ILE A 5 -13.87 3.53 9.62
C ILE A 5 -13.67 4.82 10.43
N SER A 6 -14.02 4.80 11.71
CA SER A 6 -13.92 6.00 12.54
C SER A 6 -12.47 6.48 12.67
N LYS A 7 -12.31 7.79 12.71
CA LYS A 7 -10.98 8.42 12.79
C LYS A 7 -10.24 8.04 14.08
N GLU A 8 -10.96 7.84 15.18
CA GLU A 8 -10.37 7.39 16.44
C GLU A 8 -9.73 6.01 16.31
N LEU A 9 -10.42 5.07 15.64
CA LEU A 9 -9.87 3.73 15.42
C LEU A 9 -8.63 3.77 14.52
N LEU A 10 -8.65 4.60 13.48
CA LEU A 10 -7.50 4.76 12.59
C LEU A 10 -6.30 5.34 13.34
N LYS A 11 -6.52 6.43 14.08
CA LYS A 11 -5.46 7.09 14.85
C LYS A 11 -4.85 6.19 15.92
N ALA A 12 -5.67 5.36 16.55
CA ALA A 12 -5.17 4.42 17.57
C ALA A 12 -4.17 3.42 17.03
N GLU A 13 -4.26 3.09 15.75
CA GLU A 13 -3.34 2.15 15.09
C GLU A 13 -2.11 2.82 14.48
N LEU A 14 -2.11 4.15 14.32
CA LEU A 14 -1.00 4.91 13.73
C LEU A 14 0.03 5.29 14.80
N THR A 15 0.78 4.29 15.27
CA THR A 15 1.77 4.45 16.32
C THR A 15 3.14 4.87 15.73
N GLU A 16 4.00 5.45 16.57
CA GLU A 16 5.29 6.00 16.15
C GLU A 16 6.21 4.97 15.48
N GLU A 17 6.22 3.72 15.94
CA GLU A 17 7.08 2.69 15.35
C GLU A 17 6.69 2.32 13.92
N LYS A 18 5.46 2.62 13.50
CA LYS A 18 4.98 2.38 12.14
C LYS A 18 5.27 3.55 11.21
N ARG A 19 5.65 4.69 11.76
CA ARG A 19 5.87 5.92 11.00
C ARG A 19 7.25 5.93 10.37
N LEU A 20 7.30 6.22 9.06
CA LEU A 20 8.55 6.53 8.39
C LEU A 20 8.92 7.98 8.67
N ARG A 21 10.14 8.18 9.17
CA ARG A 21 10.67 9.52 9.41
C ARG A 21 11.26 10.07 8.12
N MET A 22 10.44 10.79 7.38
CA MET A 22 10.85 11.45 6.15
C MET A 22 10.46 12.91 6.18
N THR A 23 11.33 13.76 5.61
CA THR A 23 11.02 15.16 5.40
C THR A 23 10.15 15.28 4.15
N ASN A 24 8.97 15.86 4.28
CA ASN A 24 8.15 16.21 3.11
C ASN A 24 7.61 17.64 3.29
N LYS A 25 7.36 18.31 2.16
CA LYS A 25 6.93 19.71 2.15
C LYS A 25 5.47 19.92 2.55
N SER A 26 4.67 18.85 2.54
CA SER A 26 3.22 18.93 2.75
C SER A 26 2.80 18.65 4.19
N HIS A 27 3.73 18.35 5.08
CA HIS A 27 3.47 17.92 6.47
C HIS A 27 2.64 16.65 6.58
N ASN A 28 2.45 15.90 5.51
CA ASN A 28 1.82 14.60 5.55
C ASN A 28 2.75 13.59 6.22
N GLN A 29 2.16 12.57 6.82
CA GLN A 29 2.88 11.51 7.51
C GLN A 29 2.79 10.23 6.70
N ILE A 30 3.84 9.42 6.75
CA ILE A 30 3.90 8.17 6.01
C ILE A 30 4.04 7.04 7.03
N TYR A 31 3.16 6.05 6.88
CA TYR A 31 3.14 4.88 7.76
C TYR A 31 3.25 3.61 6.94
N ILE A 32 3.93 2.62 7.50
CA ILE A 32 3.95 1.25 6.98
C ILE A 32 3.23 0.37 8.00
N ILE A 33 2.18 -0.30 7.54
CA ILE A 33 1.35 -1.17 8.38
C ILE A 33 1.14 -2.52 7.70
N THR A 34 0.64 -3.46 8.46
CA THR A 34 0.11 -4.72 7.94
C THR A 34 -1.31 -4.93 8.46
N ALA A 35 -2.03 -5.84 7.83
CA ALA A 35 -3.38 -6.20 8.30
C ALA A 35 -3.37 -6.74 9.74
N GLN A 36 -2.27 -7.34 10.16
CA GLN A 36 -2.13 -7.93 11.49
C GLN A 36 -1.93 -6.88 12.56
N ASP A 37 -1.08 -5.88 12.30
CA ASP A 37 -0.80 -4.85 13.31
C ASP A 37 -1.80 -3.67 13.27
N SER A 38 -2.51 -3.50 12.15
CA SER A 38 -3.42 -2.37 11.95
C SER A 38 -4.68 -2.79 11.18
N PRO A 39 -5.55 -3.62 11.80
CA PRO A 39 -6.70 -4.18 11.10
C PRO A 39 -7.73 -3.13 10.65
N ASN A 40 -7.93 -2.06 11.40
CA ASN A 40 -8.86 -1.00 11.02
C ASN A 40 -8.31 -0.14 9.88
N ILE A 41 -7.01 0.17 9.90
CA ILE A 41 -6.33 0.83 8.79
C ILE A 41 -6.45 -0.04 7.52
N MET A 42 -6.25 -1.35 7.65
CA MET A 42 -6.37 -2.26 6.49
C MET A 42 -7.80 -2.22 5.90
N LYS A 43 -8.81 -2.22 6.74
CA LYS A 43 -10.21 -2.10 6.27
C LYS A 43 -10.45 -0.78 5.54
N GLU A 44 -9.95 0.33 6.08
CA GLU A 44 -10.09 1.63 5.43
C GLU A 44 -9.35 1.68 4.11
N ILE A 45 -8.16 1.11 4.02
CA ILE A 45 -7.44 0.96 2.75
C ILE A 45 -8.31 0.21 1.73
N GLY A 46 -8.89 -0.90 2.13
CA GLY A 46 -9.77 -1.70 1.25
C GLY A 46 -10.98 -0.92 0.77
N ARG A 47 -11.59 -0.14 1.66
CA ARG A 47 -12.72 0.74 1.31
C ARG A 47 -12.30 1.79 0.27
N LEU A 48 -11.18 2.48 0.52
CA LEU A 48 -10.68 3.54 -0.36
C LEU A 48 -10.22 3.01 -1.72
N ARG A 49 -9.60 1.82 -1.75
CA ARG A 49 -9.25 1.13 -2.99
C ARG A 49 -10.49 0.83 -3.83
N GLU A 50 -11.52 0.27 -3.21
CA GLU A 50 -12.75 -0.08 -3.93
C GLU A 50 -13.39 1.16 -4.53
N ILE A 51 -13.47 2.26 -3.78
CA ILE A 51 -14.00 3.53 -4.27
C ILE A 51 -13.18 4.04 -5.45
N ALA A 52 -11.84 4.10 -5.30
CA ALA A 52 -10.95 4.67 -6.32
C ALA A 52 -10.94 3.82 -7.60
N PHE A 53 -10.84 2.50 -7.47
CA PHE A 53 -10.79 1.61 -8.64
C PHE A 53 -12.14 1.52 -9.33
N ARG A 54 -13.22 1.53 -8.59
CA ARG A 54 -14.58 1.55 -9.15
C ARG A 54 -14.83 2.85 -9.91
N ALA A 55 -14.37 3.98 -9.37
CA ALA A 55 -14.47 5.28 -10.06
C ALA A 55 -13.63 5.32 -11.36
N ALA A 56 -12.56 4.53 -11.43
CA ALA A 56 -11.72 4.40 -12.62
C ALA A 56 -12.22 3.33 -13.61
N GLY A 57 -13.35 2.71 -13.33
CA GLY A 57 -13.94 1.71 -14.22
C GLY A 57 -13.55 0.26 -13.92
N GLY A 58 -12.79 0.05 -12.81
CA GLY A 58 -12.30 -1.30 -12.48
C GLY A 58 -12.58 -1.66 -11.06
N GLY A 59 -13.14 -1.95 -10.29
CA GLY A 59 -13.31 -2.37 -8.89
C GLY A 59 -13.59 -3.86 -8.81
N THR A 60 -13.56 -4.39 -7.61
CA THR A 60 -13.87 -5.79 -7.36
C THR A 60 -15.38 -6.05 -7.34
N GLY A 61 -16.18 -5.00 -7.14
CA GLY A 61 -17.61 -5.14 -6.90
C GLY A 61 -17.95 -5.58 -5.48
N GLN A 62 -16.94 -5.80 -4.65
CA GLN A 62 -17.08 -6.22 -3.27
C GLN A 62 -17.24 -5.02 -2.33
N PRO A 63 -17.67 -5.20 -1.08
CA PRO A 63 -17.78 -4.11 -0.11
C PRO A 63 -16.45 -3.39 0.16
N LEU A 64 -15.32 -4.07 0.02
CA LEU A 64 -13.97 -3.53 0.11
C LEU A 64 -13.01 -4.37 -0.74
N ASP A 65 -11.92 -3.75 -1.19
CA ASP A 65 -10.88 -4.43 -1.98
C ASP A 65 -9.75 -4.90 -1.06
N ILE A 66 -9.88 -6.09 -0.52
CA ILE A 66 -8.84 -6.79 0.25
C ILE A 66 -8.76 -8.21 -0.31
N ASP A 67 -7.55 -8.69 -0.57
CA ASP A 67 -7.33 -10.04 -1.05
C ASP A 67 -6.41 -10.84 -0.12
N GLU A 68 -6.09 -12.07 -0.49
CA GLU A 68 -5.25 -12.95 0.31
C GLU A 68 -3.86 -12.40 0.59
N TYR A 69 -3.28 -11.63 -0.33
CA TYR A 69 -1.95 -11.06 -0.19
C TYR A 69 -1.89 -9.96 0.88
N ASP A 70 -3.02 -9.34 1.18
CA ASP A 70 -3.13 -8.37 2.25
C ASP A 70 -3.20 -9.00 3.64
N ILE A 71 -3.74 -10.23 3.74
CA ILE A 71 -4.12 -10.84 5.04
C ILE A 71 -3.45 -12.18 5.36
N MET A 72 -2.68 -12.76 4.44
CA MET A 72 -1.99 -14.04 4.66
C MET A 72 -0.95 -13.92 5.79
N ASP A 73 -0.39 -15.05 6.25
CA ASP A 73 0.56 -15.09 7.38
C ASP A 73 1.80 -14.22 7.14
N ASN A 74 2.30 -14.17 5.91
CA ASN A 74 3.38 -13.29 5.51
C ASN A 74 2.81 -12.20 4.59
N PRO A 75 2.03 -11.24 5.13
CA PRO A 75 1.27 -10.33 4.30
C PRO A 75 2.15 -9.28 3.63
N TYR A 76 1.68 -8.76 2.51
CA TYR A 76 2.24 -7.56 1.94
C TYR A 76 2.13 -6.43 2.96
N LYS A 77 3.13 -5.57 2.96
CA LYS A 77 3.09 -4.33 3.73
C LYS A 77 2.28 -3.28 2.98
N GLN A 78 1.63 -2.42 3.73
CA GLN A 78 0.84 -1.31 3.20
C GLN A 78 1.54 -0.02 3.56
N LEU A 79 1.89 0.77 2.55
CA LEU A 79 2.41 2.11 2.76
C LEU A 79 1.28 3.08 2.52
N ILE A 80 1.02 3.97 3.48
CA ILE A 80 -0.02 4.99 3.37
C ILE A 80 0.54 6.38 3.61
N VAL A 81 -0.06 7.34 2.93
CA VAL A 81 0.15 8.77 3.17
C VAL A 81 -1.04 9.27 3.98
N TRP A 82 -0.77 9.82 5.14
CA TRP A 82 -1.75 10.29 6.11
C TRP A 82 -1.70 11.80 6.25
N ASN A 83 -2.87 12.45 6.17
CA ASN A 83 -3.00 13.87 6.46
C ASN A 83 -3.41 14.04 7.92
N PRO A 84 -2.54 14.51 8.82
CA PRO A 84 -2.85 14.63 10.24
C PRO A 84 -3.86 15.72 10.57
N GLU A 85 -4.03 16.73 9.71
CA GLU A 85 -5.04 17.78 9.92
C GLU A 85 -6.44 17.28 9.61
N ALA A 86 -6.61 16.67 8.43
CA ALA A 86 -7.90 16.11 8.00
C ALA A 86 -8.19 14.75 8.64
N GLU A 87 -7.17 14.10 9.19
CA GLU A 87 -7.25 12.76 9.75
C GLU A 87 -7.77 11.76 8.71
N GLU A 88 -7.13 11.78 7.53
CA GLU A 88 -7.51 10.97 6.37
C GLU A 88 -6.31 10.34 5.69
N ILE A 89 -6.53 9.17 5.10
CA ILE A 89 -5.57 8.54 4.19
C ILE A 89 -5.69 9.21 2.82
N LEU A 90 -4.61 9.77 2.32
CA LEU A 90 -4.57 10.42 1.00
C LEU A 90 -4.36 9.42 -0.13
N GLY A 91 -3.64 8.35 0.13
CA GLY A 91 -3.33 7.32 -0.84
C GLY A 91 -2.34 6.33 -0.28
N GLY A 92 -1.95 5.37 -1.09
CA GLY A 92 -0.99 4.35 -0.68
C GLY A 92 -0.76 3.29 -1.74
N TYR A 93 0.03 2.30 -1.38
CA TYR A 93 0.25 1.09 -2.18
C TYR A 93 0.66 -0.05 -1.25
N ARG A 94 0.59 -1.27 -1.76
CA ARG A 94 1.15 -2.43 -1.05
C ARG A 94 2.44 -2.87 -1.70
N TYR A 95 3.29 -3.55 -0.93
CA TYR A 95 4.54 -4.06 -1.45
C TYR A 95 5.03 -5.27 -0.67
N ILE A 96 5.89 -6.05 -1.31
CA ILE A 96 6.66 -7.10 -0.66
C ILE A 96 8.09 -7.05 -1.20
N LEU A 97 9.07 -7.20 -0.29
CA LEU A 97 10.47 -7.31 -0.68
C LEU A 97 10.71 -8.72 -1.22
N GLY A 98 11.49 -8.83 -2.30
CA GLY A 98 11.82 -10.14 -2.87
C GLY A 98 12.47 -11.09 -1.88
N THR A 99 13.25 -10.54 -0.93
CA THR A 99 13.86 -11.33 0.16
C THR A 99 12.83 -11.90 1.15
N ASP A 100 11.64 -11.32 1.22
CA ASP A 100 10.55 -11.76 2.12
C ASP A 100 9.58 -12.71 1.43
N VAL A 101 9.73 -12.93 0.13
CA VAL A 101 8.83 -13.80 -0.65
C VAL A 101 9.02 -15.25 -0.21
N ARG A 102 7.91 -15.90 0.10
CA ARG A 102 7.86 -17.34 0.40
C ARG A 102 7.42 -18.10 -0.83
N PHE A 103 7.66 -19.39 -0.82
CA PHE A 103 7.34 -20.30 -1.92
C PHE A 103 6.33 -21.33 -1.46
N ASP A 104 5.44 -21.75 -2.35
CA ASP A 104 4.48 -22.80 -2.06
C ASP A 104 5.13 -24.19 -2.17
N GLU A 105 4.33 -25.24 -1.95
CA GLU A 105 4.80 -26.63 -1.98
C GLU A 105 5.35 -27.05 -3.33
N GLN A 106 4.92 -26.40 -4.41
CA GLN A 106 5.39 -26.65 -5.77
C GLN A 106 6.61 -25.79 -6.14
N GLY A 107 7.12 -24.98 -5.22
CA GLY A 107 8.26 -24.10 -5.45
C GLY A 107 7.91 -22.81 -6.20
N ALA A 108 6.63 -22.47 -6.33
CA ALA A 108 6.21 -21.22 -6.95
C ALA A 108 6.20 -20.08 -5.94
N PRO A 109 6.64 -18.86 -6.34
CA PRO A 109 6.65 -17.73 -5.42
C PRO A 109 5.22 -17.28 -5.08
N ILE A 110 4.99 -16.99 -3.80
CA ILE A 110 3.69 -16.47 -3.34
C ILE A 110 3.68 -14.97 -3.58
N LEU A 111 3.33 -14.59 -4.79
CA LEU A 111 3.28 -13.21 -5.27
C LEU A 111 1.95 -12.95 -5.99
N ALA A 112 1.44 -11.73 -5.85
CA ALA A 112 0.21 -11.33 -6.54
C ALA A 112 0.36 -11.44 -8.06
N THR A 113 1.52 -11.10 -8.62
CA THR A 113 1.81 -11.20 -10.04
C THR A 113 2.00 -12.65 -10.54
N ALA A 114 2.17 -13.62 -9.64
CA ALA A 114 2.35 -15.03 -10.02
C ALA A 114 1.11 -15.61 -10.70
N HIS A 115 -0.05 -14.98 -10.57
CA HIS A 115 -1.26 -15.37 -11.30
C HIS A 115 -1.22 -14.96 -12.78
N MET A 116 -0.37 -13.98 -13.13
CA MET A 116 -0.28 -13.43 -14.49
C MET A 116 0.99 -13.86 -15.21
N PHE A 117 2.05 -14.22 -14.49
CA PHE A 117 3.37 -14.50 -15.05
C PHE A 117 3.94 -15.79 -14.49
N ASN A 118 4.66 -16.53 -15.33
CA ASN A 118 5.51 -17.63 -14.93
C ASN A 118 6.94 -17.11 -14.82
N PHE A 119 7.55 -17.26 -13.66
CA PHE A 119 8.92 -16.81 -13.43
C PHE A 119 9.92 -17.91 -13.71
N SER A 120 11.01 -17.56 -14.42
CA SER A 120 12.12 -18.50 -14.65
C SER A 120 12.87 -18.76 -13.35
N GLU A 121 13.55 -19.93 -13.28
CA GLU A 121 14.44 -20.24 -12.16
C GLU A 121 15.55 -19.20 -12.01
N LYS A 122 16.07 -18.72 -13.13
CA LYS A 122 17.10 -17.67 -13.15
C LYS A 122 16.59 -16.40 -12.47
N PHE A 123 15.37 -15.95 -12.79
CA PHE A 123 14.76 -14.78 -12.16
C PHE A 123 14.64 -14.99 -10.66
N LEU A 124 14.10 -16.12 -10.23
CA LEU A 124 13.86 -16.41 -8.82
C LEU A 124 15.15 -16.47 -7.99
N LYS A 125 16.24 -16.98 -8.58
CA LYS A 125 17.52 -17.11 -7.88
C LYS A 125 18.37 -15.84 -7.91
N GLU A 126 18.42 -15.17 -9.06
CA GLU A 126 19.36 -14.07 -9.29
C GLU A 126 18.74 -12.69 -9.10
N TYR A 127 17.47 -12.49 -9.48
CA TYR A 127 16.84 -11.18 -9.52
C TYR A 127 15.82 -10.95 -8.39
N LEU A 128 15.07 -11.97 -8.00
CA LEU A 128 14.06 -11.81 -6.96
C LEU A 128 14.62 -11.24 -5.65
N PRO A 129 15.81 -11.67 -5.17
CA PRO A 129 16.35 -11.13 -3.92
C PRO A 129 16.61 -9.61 -3.92
N THR A 130 16.72 -9.00 -5.10
CA THR A 130 16.93 -7.56 -5.25
C THR A 130 15.71 -6.84 -5.82
N THR A 131 14.56 -7.50 -5.84
CA THR A 131 13.32 -6.99 -6.43
C THR A 131 12.33 -6.60 -5.34
N ILE A 132 11.48 -5.63 -5.65
CA ILE A 132 10.33 -5.27 -4.83
C ILE A 132 9.10 -5.34 -5.73
N GLU A 133 8.06 -6.05 -5.31
CA GLU A 133 6.77 -6.01 -5.99
C GLU A 133 5.91 -4.93 -5.35
N LEU A 134 5.46 -3.98 -6.17
CA LEU A 134 4.52 -2.93 -5.78
C LEU A 134 3.18 -3.19 -6.45
N GLY A 135 2.09 -2.91 -5.76
CA GLY A 135 0.77 -3.07 -6.34
C GLY A 135 -0.31 -2.27 -5.62
N ARG A 136 -1.50 -2.30 -6.16
CA ARG A 136 -2.68 -1.65 -5.58
C ARG A 136 -2.43 -0.18 -5.21
N SER A 137 -1.71 0.57 -6.06
CA SER A 137 -1.51 2.01 -5.85
C SER A 137 -2.84 2.74 -6.04
N PHE A 138 -3.18 3.59 -5.10
CA PHE A 138 -4.41 4.39 -5.17
C PHE A 138 -4.18 5.79 -4.59
N VAL A 139 -4.97 6.74 -5.08
CA VAL A 139 -5.13 8.08 -4.48
C VAL A 139 -6.60 8.21 -4.14
N THR A 140 -6.89 8.65 -2.91
CA THR A 140 -8.27 8.87 -2.45
C THR A 140 -8.97 9.83 -3.40
N VAL A 141 -10.22 9.51 -3.79
CA VAL A 141 -10.94 10.18 -4.88
C VAL A 141 -10.99 11.70 -4.70
N GLU A 142 -11.22 12.18 -3.49
CA GLU A 142 -11.27 13.61 -3.19
C GLU A 142 -9.96 14.35 -3.52
N TYR A 143 -8.84 13.61 -3.56
CA TYR A 143 -7.50 14.15 -3.84
C TYR A 143 -7.04 13.93 -5.27
N GLN A 144 -7.85 13.28 -6.11
CA GLN A 144 -7.55 13.05 -7.52
C GLN A 144 -7.99 14.20 -8.41
N SER A 145 -9.00 14.96 -7.97
CA SER A 145 -9.57 16.02 -8.80
C SER A 145 -8.71 17.28 -8.81
N THR A 146 -8.79 18.06 -9.89
CA THR A 146 -8.16 19.37 -9.97
C THR A 146 -8.70 20.35 -8.91
N ARG A 147 -9.89 20.07 -8.38
CA ARG A 147 -10.48 20.86 -7.27
C ARG A 147 -9.77 20.63 -5.94
N ALA A 148 -9.13 19.48 -5.75
CA ALA A 148 -8.29 19.24 -4.58
C ALA A 148 -6.96 19.98 -4.67
N GLY A 149 -6.61 20.52 -5.84
CA GLY A 149 -5.43 21.34 -6.06
C GLY A 149 -4.13 20.65 -5.66
N SER A 150 -3.32 21.36 -4.88
CA SER A 150 -2.02 20.87 -4.44
C SER A 150 -2.06 19.62 -3.58
N LYS A 151 -3.17 19.33 -2.89
CA LYS A 151 -3.27 18.14 -2.00
C LYS A 151 -3.15 16.83 -2.77
N GLY A 152 -3.84 16.70 -3.91
CA GLY A 152 -3.75 15.53 -4.76
C GLY A 152 -2.36 15.35 -5.35
N LEU A 153 -1.75 16.44 -5.80
CA LEU A 153 -0.40 16.45 -6.35
C LEU A 153 0.63 16.01 -5.29
N PHE A 154 0.50 16.54 -4.07
CA PHE A 154 1.39 16.17 -2.96
C PHE A 154 1.25 14.69 -2.56
N ALA A 155 0.05 14.11 -2.65
CA ALA A 155 -0.13 12.69 -2.38
C ALA A 155 0.66 11.84 -3.37
N LEU A 156 0.60 12.16 -4.66
CA LEU A 156 1.38 11.47 -5.70
C LEU A 156 2.89 11.64 -5.49
N ASP A 157 3.34 12.87 -5.24
CA ASP A 157 4.75 13.16 -4.99
C ASP A 157 5.28 12.38 -3.78
N ASN A 158 4.50 12.30 -2.71
CA ASN A 158 4.87 11.54 -1.52
C ASN A 158 5.03 10.06 -1.82
N LEU A 159 4.10 9.48 -2.59
CA LEU A 159 4.19 8.06 -2.98
C LEU A 159 5.46 7.79 -3.78
N TRP A 160 5.79 8.65 -4.74
CA TRP A 160 7.01 8.51 -5.54
C TRP A 160 8.28 8.68 -4.71
N ALA A 161 8.35 9.70 -3.87
CA ALA A 161 9.50 9.97 -3.02
C ALA A 161 9.80 8.80 -2.09
N VAL A 162 8.76 8.21 -1.50
CA VAL A 162 8.91 7.06 -0.61
C VAL A 162 9.37 5.83 -1.39
N SER A 163 8.78 5.55 -2.53
CA SER A 163 9.18 4.42 -3.37
C SER A 163 10.66 4.49 -3.72
N TYR A 164 11.12 5.66 -4.15
CA TYR A 164 12.53 5.87 -4.50
C TYR A 164 13.46 5.72 -3.30
N THR A 165 13.13 6.35 -2.16
CA THR A 165 13.93 6.26 -0.96
C THR A 165 13.98 4.85 -0.39
N HIS A 166 12.83 4.16 -0.41
CA HIS A 166 12.72 2.79 0.09
C HIS A 166 13.53 1.82 -0.77
N LEU A 167 13.49 1.96 -2.09
CA LEU A 167 14.30 1.18 -3.01
C LEU A 167 15.80 1.38 -2.74
N ARG A 168 16.23 2.63 -2.59
CA ARG A 168 17.66 2.92 -2.30
C ARG A 168 18.11 2.37 -0.95
N ALA A 169 17.27 2.39 0.05
CA ALA A 169 17.61 1.87 1.38
C ALA A 169 17.87 0.36 1.37
N HIS A 170 17.32 -0.38 0.40
CA HIS A 170 17.49 -1.83 0.28
C HIS A 170 18.59 -2.23 -0.72
N GLU A 171 19.18 -1.29 -1.45
CA GLU A 171 20.35 -1.52 -2.33
C GLU A 171 21.66 -1.53 -1.54
N THR A 172 21.66 -1.04 -0.34
CA THR A 172 22.81 -1.03 0.57
C THR A 172 22.64 -2.07 1.66
#